data_d549e176373f05036eefb2a9849e5260
#
_entry.id   d549e176373f05036eefb2a9849e5260
#
_cell.length_a   1.000
_cell.length_b   1.000
_cell.length_c   1.000
_cell.angle_alpha   90.00
_cell.angle_beta   90.00
_cell.angle_gamma   90.00
#
_symmetry.space_group_name_H-M   'P 1'
#
loop_
_entity.id
_entity.type
_entity.pdbx_description
1 polymer ?
#
loop_
_entity_poly.entity_id
_entity_poly.type
_entity_poly.pdbx_seq_one_letter_code
_entity_poly.pdbx_strand_id
1 'polypeptide(L)' 'MEHQVTLTIDAKGKKCPMPVLLTSKGIKEIDAGQIMLVEATDGGSKSDIPSWAKDTGNELLEASAEDGVYRYYIRKA' A
#
# COMPACT_ATOMS: atom_id res chain seq x y z
N MET A 1 -8.50 -14.86 -1.01
CA MET A 1 -9.09 -14.40 0.25
C MET A 1 -9.36 -12.91 0.19
N GLU A 2 -10.51 -12.48 0.62
CA GLU A 2 -10.88 -11.08 0.58
C GLU A 2 -10.47 -10.37 1.85
N HIS A 3 -9.93 -9.16 1.69
CA HIS A 3 -9.58 -8.29 2.80
C HIS A 3 -10.64 -7.20 2.90
N GLN A 4 -11.01 -6.87 4.13
CA GLN A 4 -11.97 -5.80 4.35
C GLN A 4 -11.23 -4.46 4.35
N VAL A 5 -11.25 -3.80 3.21
CA VAL A 5 -10.49 -2.57 2.99
C VAL A 5 -11.23 -1.35 3.55
N THR A 6 -10.54 -0.60 4.41
CA THR A 6 -11.10 0.62 5.00
C THR A 6 -10.80 1.84 4.15
N LEU A 7 -9.63 1.88 3.51
CA LEU A 7 -9.21 3.01 2.70
C LEU A 7 -8.44 2.50 1.48
N THR A 8 -8.71 3.09 0.31
CA THR A 8 -7.98 2.78 -0.91
C THR A 8 -7.16 4.00 -1.33
N ILE A 9 -5.87 3.78 -1.56
CA ILE A 9 -4.96 4.82 -2.04
C ILE A 9 -4.70 4.58 -3.52
N ASP A 10 -5.08 5.55 -4.34
CA ASP A 10 -4.83 5.48 -5.78
C ASP A 10 -3.51 6.18 -6.11
N ALA A 11 -2.48 5.39 -6.30
CA ALA A 11 -1.16 5.88 -6.70
C ALA A 11 -0.84 5.50 -8.15
N LYS A 12 -1.86 5.10 -8.91
CA LYS A 12 -1.65 4.75 -10.33
C LYS A 12 -1.18 5.97 -11.10
N GLY A 13 -0.20 5.75 -11.98
CA GLY A 13 0.39 6.83 -12.77
C GLY A 13 1.40 7.68 -12.02
N LYS A 14 1.62 7.42 -10.75
CA LYS A 14 2.61 8.14 -9.95
C LYS A 14 3.93 7.37 -9.93
N LYS A 15 5.04 8.11 -10.00
CA LYS A 15 6.37 7.53 -9.95
C LYS A 15 6.98 7.65 -8.56
N CYS A 16 7.92 6.77 -8.26
CA CYS A 16 8.68 6.83 -7.01
C CYS A 16 9.25 8.25 -6.80
N PRO A 17 9.15 8.83 -5.59
CA PRO A 17 8.69 8.20 -4.35
C PRO A 17 7.21 8.42 -4.03
N MET A 18 6.41 8.90 -4.98
CA MET A 18 5.02 9.27 -4.72
C MET A 18 4.15 8.13 -4.16
N PRO A 19 4.22 6.88 -4.67
CA PRO A 19 3.41 5.82 -4.07
C PRO A 19 3.65 5.65 -2.58
N VAL A 20 4.91 5.70 -2.14
CA VAL A 20 5.26 5.59 -0.71
C VAL A 20 4.76 6.78 0.08
N LEU A 21 4.90 7.99 -0.47
CA LEU A 21 4.43 9.20 0.21
C LEU A 21 2.93 9.18 0.41
N LEU A 22 2.17 8.76 -0.60
CA LEU A 22 0.72 8.65 -0.51
C LEU A 22 0.33 7.56 0.49
N THR A 23 1.06 6.47 0.52
CA THR A 23 0.84 5.38 1.46
C THR A 23 1.08 5.85 2.90
N SER A 24 2.18 6.56 3.14
CA SER A 24 2.49 7.12 4.46
C SER A 24 1.42 8.08 4.94
N LYS A 25 0.90 8.88 4.03
CA LYS A 25 -0.16 9.84 4.37
C LYS A 25 -1.46 9.11 4.68
N GLY A 26 -1.80 8.13 3.86
CA GLY A 26 -3.07 7.40 4.01
C GLY A 26 -3.14 6.57 5.26
N ILE A 27 -2.03 5.98 5.68
CA ILE A 27 -2.04 5.11 6.87
C ILE A 27 -2.43 5.87 8.14
N LYS A 28 -2.26 7.17 8.15
CA LYS A 28 -2.61 8.01 9.29
C LYS A 28 -4.12 8.27 9.39
N GLU A 29 -4.85 7.96 8.33
CA GLU A 29 -6.29 8.20 8.28
C GLU A 29 -7.11 7.00 8.74
N ILE A 30 -6.47 5.88 9.03
CA ILE A 30 -7.16 4.68 9.51
C ILE A 30 -6.64 4.30 10.90
N ASP A 31 -7.41 3.45 11.58
CA ASP A 31 -7.07 3.01 12.93
C ASP A 31 -6.31 1.69 12.91
N ALA A 32 -5.64 1.41 14.03
CA ALA A 32 -4.90 0.15 14.17
C ALA A 32 -5.80 -1.04 13.89
N GLY A 33 -5.28 -1.99 13.13
CA GLY A 33 -6.02 -3.20 12.74
C GLY A 33 -6.83 -3.05 11.47
N GLN A 34 -7.02 -1.83 10.98
CA GLN A 34 -7.73 -1.61 9.72
C GLN A 34 -6.80 -1.81 8.53
N ILE A 35 -7.39 -2.10 7.38
CA ILE A 35 -6.65 -2.47 6.18
C ILE A 35 -6.76 -1.37 5.13
N MET A 36 -5.61 -1.03 4.55
CA MET A 36 -5.50 -0.07 3.47
C MET A 36 -5.05 -0.79 2.20
N LEU A 37 -5.71 -0.50 1.08
CA LEU A 37 -5.30 -0.99 -0.22
C LEU A 37 -4.56 0.14 -0.95
N VAL A 38 -3.36 -0.15 -1.43
CA VAL A 38 -2.59 0.78 -2.25
C VAL A 38 -2.50 0.21 -3.65
N GLU A 39 -2.87 1.00 -4.64
CA GLU A 39 -2.75 0.62 -6.05
C GLU A 39 -1.71 1.51 -6.72
N ALA A 40 -0.73 0.90 -7.36
CA ALA A 40 0.37 1.61 -8.01
C ALA A 40 0.71 0.95 -9.34
N THR A 41 1.27 1.74 -10.25
CA THR A 41 1.71 1.22 -11.55
C THR A 41 3.23 1.30 -11.71
N ASP A 42 3.92 2.01 -10.82
CA ASP A 42 5.37 2.14 -10.85
C ASP A 42 6.04 0.86 -10.31
N GLY A 43 6.97 0.30 -11.10
CA GLY A 43 7.68 -0.92 -10.71
C GLY A 43 8.49 -0.78 -9.42
N GLY A 44 8.92 0.43 -9.08
CA GLY A 44 9.66 0.70 -7.85
C GLY A 44 8.84 0.42 -6.60
N SER A 45 7.50 0.47 -6.69
CA SER A 45 6.63 0.19 -5.55
C SER A 45 6.79 -1.23 -5.04
N LYS A 46 7.22 -2.16 -5.89
CA LYS A 46 7.40 -3.57 -5.53
C LYS A 46 8.42 -3.75 -4.41
N SER A 47 9.39 -2.86 -4.31
CA SER A 47 10.36 -2.91 -3.24
C SER A 47 10.11 -1.83 -2.20
N ASP A 48 9.65 -0.65 -2.62
CA ASP A 48 9.44 0.48 -1.73
C ASP A 48 8.30 0.28 -0.74
N ILE A 49 7.17 -0.27 -1.20
CA ILE A 49 6.01 -0.48 -0.32
C ILE A 49 6.27 -1.55 0.74
N PRO A 50 6.80 -2.74 0.39
CA PRO A 50 7.15 -3.72 1.42
C PRO A 50 8.20 -3.20 2.42
N SER A 51 9.18 -2.46 1.94
CA SER A 51 10.20 -1.87 2.78
C SER A 51 9.61 -0.86 3.76
N TRP A 52 8.74 0.01 3.26
CA TRP A 52 8.03 0.98 4.08
C TRP A 52 7.17 0.29 5.16
N ALA A 53 6.45 -0.76 4.77
CA ALA A 53 5.60 -1.49 5.72
C ALA A 53 6.45 -2.07 6.85
N LYS A 54 7.58 -2.67 6.50
CA LYS A 54 8.51 -3.24 7.49
C LYS A 54 9.08 -2.16 8.40
N ASP A 55 9.53 -1.05 7.82
CA ASP A 55 10.17 0.03 8.59
C ASP A 55 9.21 0.70 9.55
N THR A 56 7.93 0.76 9.21
CA THR A 56 6.91 1.40 10.03
C THR A 56 6.18 0.43 10.96
N GLY A 57 6.50 -0.86 10.87
CA GLY A 57 5.86 -1.87 11.70
C GLY A 57 4.46 -2.26 11.27
N ASN A 58 4.02 -1.82 10.08
CA ASN A 58 2.73 -2.21 9.54
C ASN A 58 2.85 -3.55 8.83
N GLU A 59 1.75 -4.28 8.75
CA GLU A 59 1.77 -5.62 8.18
C GLU A 59 1.32 -5.62 6.72
N LEU A 60 2.18 -6.10 5.83
CA LEU A 60 1.82 -6.31 4.43
C LEU A 60 1.13 -7.67 4.33
N LEU A 61 -0.19 -7.66 4.15
CA LEU A 61 -0.98 -8.89 4.12
C LEU A 61 -0.88 -9.60 2.78
N GLU A 62 -0.88 -8.84 1.71
CA GLU A 62 -0.86 -9.39 0.36
C GLU A 62 -0.30 -8.38 -0.61
N ALA A 63 0.45 -8.86 -1.59
CA ALA A 63 0.93 -8.06 -2.70
C ALA A 63 0.62 -8.82 -3.98
N SER A 64 -0.04 -8.17 -4.93
CA SER A 64 -0.38 -8.79 -6.20
C SER A 64 -0.12 -7.82 -7.35
N ALA A 65 -0.03 -8.39 -8.56
CA ALA A 65 0.13 -7.59 -9.77
C ALA A 65 -0.79 -8.16 -10.84
N GLU A 66 -1.57 -7.29 -11.47
CA GLU A 66 -2.50 -7.68 -12.51
C GLU A 66 -2.70 -6.51 -13.47
N ASP A 67 -2.54 -6.77 -14.76
CA ASP A 67 -2.73 -5.76 -15.81
C ASP A 67 -1.91 -4.49 -15.59
N GLY A 68 -0.67 -4.66 -15.08
CA GLY A 68 0.22 -3.52 -14.85
C GLY A 68 -0.06 -2.73 -13.59
N VAL A 69 -1.02 -3.19 -12.78
CA VAL A 69 -1.34 -2.54 -11.51
C VAL A 69 -0.87 -3.42 -10.36
N TYR A 70 -0.09 -2.82 -9.47
CA TYR A 70 0.38 -3.49 -8.26
C TYR A 70 -0.55 -3.12 -7.12
N ARG A 71 -1.06 -4.12 -6.39
CA ARG A 71 -1.97 -3.92 -5.26
C ARG A 71 -1.34 -4.44 -3.99
N TYR A 72 -1.36 -3.61 -2.95
CA TYR A 72 -0.78 -3.94 -1.66
C TYR A 72 -1.83 -3.77 -0.58
N TYR A 73 -2.10 -4.85 0.17
CA TYR A 73 -3.02 -4.82 1.29
C TYR A 73 -2.22 -4.71 2.56
N ILE A 74 -2.37 -3.60 3.27
CA ILE A 74 -1.56 -3.28 4.43
C ILE A 74 -2.46 -3.08 5.64
N ARG A 75 -2.17 -3.81 6.72
CA ARG A 75 -2.89 -3.65 7.98
C ARG A 75 -2.09 -2.75 8.89
N LYS A 76 -2.73 -1.70 9.41
CA LYS A 76 -2.09 -0.75 10.31
C LYS A 76 -1.80 -1.41 11.66
N ALA A 77 -0.57 -1.20 12.12
CA ALA A 77 -0.11 -1.69 13.41
C ALA A 77 -0.76 -0.95 14.59
#